data_1e41a4cb27e68505461be29cc3bb0383
#
_entry.id   1e41a4cb27e68505461be29cc3bb0383
#
_cell.length_a   1.000
_cell.length_b   1.000
_cell.length_c   1.000
_cell.angle_alpha   90.00
_cell.angle_beta   90.00
_cell.angle_gamma   90.00
#
_symmetry.space_group_name_H-M   'P 1'
#
loop_
_entity.id
_entity.type
_entity.pdbx_description
1 polymer ?
#
loop_
_entity_poly.entity_id
_entity_poly.type
_entity_poly.pdbx_seq_one_letter_code
_entity_poly.pdbx_strand_id
1 'polypeptide(L)'
;MKRISSLIIVVVVGFIALSIVRSRYAYSPELEAAINSSARPEVLKQLLKESKKQHREALEYLIAYMPEADRDTMSLSLLKENVEYALIAYNRYPWAQALPKEVFYSDVLPYYVVDEVRDSWRRDLYALFAPVVDTCTTLYDALCAVNRNIPKVTGVDYNTRREKTNQSPRESMRQGMASCTGLSILLVDAYRAVGIPARFVGTASWHDDRGNHSWTEVWLDGEWRVTEYYFPSALDNLWFMADAAKANPNDRRYAIYATRFGKAPDWFPMVWCAEGEDTPVDSLPRYIGAENITQHYIDLALEQQVTRTESGTHTQLRIAGYTRRGVAHHSGDRAVIGVDIFMGTEQMGGGLTAGPLHDMNDLFTLLVPKNATYELRYNNALGESQIQCITVGDEPVTTNIYLE
;
A
#
# COMPACT_ATOMS: atom_id res chain seq x y z
N MET A 1 9.50 40.00 -58.94
CA MET A 1 9.23 40.05 -57.48
C MET A 1 8.08 39.12 -57.02
N LYS A 2 6.92 39.01 -57.67
CA LYS A 2 5.80 38.14 -57.20
C LYS A 2 6.09 36.62 -57.14
N ARG A 3 6.98 36.07 -57.98
CA ARG A 3 7.32 34.62 -57.96
C ARG A 3 8.24 34.20 -56.79
N ILE A 4 9.12 35.12 -56.32
CA ILE A 4 10.02 34.84 -55.18
C ILE A 4 9.23 34.85 -53.88
N SER A 5 8.28 35.78 -53.72
CA SER A 5 7.42 35.83 -52.52
C SER A 5 6.55 34.56 -52.36
N SER A 6 6.04 33.99 -53.46
CA SER A 6 5.23 32.73 -53.38
C SER A 6 6.09 31.54 -52.99
N LEU A 7 7.35 31.47 -53.46
CA LEU A 7 8.24 30.36 -53.09
C LEU A 7 8.65 30.38 -51.58
N ILE A 8 8.88 31.57 -51.06
CA ILE A 8 9.21 31.78 -49.64
C ILE A 8 8.02 31.38 -48.74
N ILE A 9 6.80 31.75 -49.13
CA ILE A 9 5.59 31.38 -48.34
C ILE A 9 5.39 29.87 -48.34
N VAL A 10 5.58 29.17 -49.47
CA VAL A 10 5.45 27.70 -49.55
C VAL A 10 6.49 27.00 -48.70
N VAL A 11 7.74 27.49 -48.67
CA VAL A 11 8.84 26.95 -47.84
C VAL A 11 8.55 27.19 -46.36
N VAL A 12 8.09 28.37 -45.96
CA VAL A 12 7.76 28.70 -44.57
C VAL A 12 6.55 27.89 -44.09
N VAL A 13 5.50 27.73 -44.88
CA VAL A 13 4.33 26.90 -44.56
C VAL A 13 4.73 25.42 -44.50
N GLY A 14 5.63 24.96 -45.38
CA GLY A 14 6.19 23.62 -45.36
C GLY A 14 7.02 23.38 -44.09
N PHE A 15 7.86 24.33 -43.67
CA PHE A 15 8.63 24.24 -42.40
C PHE A 15 7.74 24.28 -41.15
N ILE A 16 6.71 25.13 -41.15
CA ILE A 16 5.72 25.18 -40.04
C ILE A 16 4.92 23.88 -39.98
N ALA A 17 4.47 23.37 -41.12
CA ALA A 17 3.76 22.08 -41.18
C ALA A 17 4.65 20.91 -40.75
N LEU A 18 5.92 20.86 -41.15
CA LEU A 18 6.90 19.87 -40.66
C LEU A 18 7.19 20.02 -39.20
N SER A 19 7.29 21.25 -38.67
CA SER A 19 7.49 21.52 -37.25
C SER A 19 6.29 21.11 -36.42
N ILE A 20 5.07 21.36 -36.90
CA ILE A 20 3.82 20.94 -36.24
C ILE A 20 3.67 19.41 -36.29
N VAL A 21 4.02 18.76 -37.40
CA VAL A 21 4.02 17.31 -37.51
C VAL A 21 5.10 16.69 -36.62
N ARG A 22 6.31 17.27 -36.56
CA ARG A 22 7.38 16.82 -35.69
C ARG A 22 7.02 17.01 -34.21
N SER A 23 6.36 18.12 -33.86
CA SER A 23 5.88 18.39 -32.50
C SER A 23 4.74 17.42 -32.07
N ARG A 24 3.92 16.93 -33.00
CA ARG A 24 2.86 15.94 -32.73
C ARG A 24 3.37 14.51 -32.51
N TYR A 25 4.64 14.22 -32.84
CA TYR A 25 5.25 12.89 -32.74
C TYR A 25 6.53 12.86 -31.90
N ALA A 26 6.87 13.96 -31.23
CA ALA A 26 8.00 13.97 -30.30
C ALA A 26 7.60 13.23 -29.01
N TYR A 27 8.41 12.27 -28.61
CA TYR A 27 8.31 11.64 -27.29
C TYR A 27 8.63 12.65 -26.18
N SER A 28 8.10 12.42 -24.98
CA SER A 28 8.59 13.18 -23.81
C SER A 28 10.09 12.90 -23.56
N PRO A 29 10.83 13.81 -22.93
CA PRO A 29 12.24 13.57 -22.61
C PRO A 29 12.46 12.28 -21.81
N GLU A 30 11.54 11.97 -20.88
CA GLU A 30 11.59 10.76 -20.05
C GLU A 30 11.40 9.49 -20.90
N LEU A 31 10.42 9.48 -21.81
CA LEU A 31 10.16 8.36 -22.71
C LEU A 31 11.33 8.16 -23.69
N GLU A 32 11.87 9.25 -24.25
CA GLU A 32 13.02 9.19 -25.15
C GLU A 32 14.26 8.62 -24.45
N ALA A 33 14.54 9.08 -23.24
CA ALA A 33 15.63 8.56 -22.43
C ALA A 33 15.43 7.06 -22.09
N ALA A 34 14.21 6.67 -21.70
CA ALA A 34 13.85 5.30 -21.39
C ALA A 34 14.01 4.37 -22.60
N ILE A 35 13.53 4.78 -23.77
CA ILE A 35 13.69 3.99 -25.01
C ILE A 35 15.18 3.86 -25.40
N ASN A 36 15.95 4.95 -25.34
CA ASN A 36 17.35 4.96 -25.75
C ASN A 36 18.25 4.13 -24.81
N SER A 37 17.91 4.02 -23.54
CA SER A 37 18.65 3.18 -22.58
C SER A 37 18.23 1.70 -22.59
N SER A 38 17.13 1.35 -23.26
CA SER A 38 16.63 -0.04 -23.32
C SER A 38 17.51 -0.93 -24.21
N ALA A 39 17.61 -2.21 -23.86
CA ALA A 39 18.22 -3.23 -24.70
C ALA A 39 17.44 -3.54 -26.00
N ARG A 40 16.16 -3.06 -26.09
CA ARG A 40 15.26 -3.31 -27.24
C ARG A 40 14.52 -2.06 -27.77
N PRO A 41 15.22 -0.96 -28.07
CA PRO A 41 14.60 0.32 -28.39
C PRO A 41 13.67 0.25 -29.60
N GLU A 42 14.04 -0.49 -30.66
CA GLU A 42 13.22 -0.59 -31.87
C GLU A 42 11.91 -1.37 -31.64
N VAL A 43 11.93 -2.35 -30.75
CA VAL A 43 10.74 -3.12 -30.36
C VAL A 43 9.73 -2.20 -29.65
N LEU A 44 10.21 -1.36 -28.73
CA LEU A 44 9.36 -0.39 -28.03
C LEU A 44 8.80 0.68 -28.96
N LYS A 45 9.60 1.23 -29.87
CA LYS A 45 9.15 2.18 -30.89
C LYS A 45 8.07 1.56 -31.80
N GLN A 46 8.26 0.30 -32.22
CA GLN A 46 7.29 -0.41 -33.05
C GLN A 46 5.98 -0.63 -32.30
N LEU A 47 6.03 -1.04 -31.02
CA LEU A 47 4.87 -1.19 -30.13
C LEU A 47 4.06 0.12 -30.08
N LEU A 48 4.71 1.24 -29.82
CA LEU A 48 4.06 2.56 -29.76
C LEU A 48 3.46 2.97 -31.10
N LYS A 49 4.16 2.73 -32.20
CA LYS A 49 3.70 3.05 -33.56
C LYS A 49 2.44 2.28 -33.95
N GLU A 50 2.34 1.01 -33.57
CA GLU A 50 1.21 0.14 -33.90
C GLU A 50 0.00 0.35 -32.99
N SER A 51 0.18 1.01 -31.84
CA SER A 51 -0.87 1.19 -30.86
C SER A 51 -1.84 2.31 -31.21
N LYS A 52 -3.13 2.12 -30.92
CA LYS A 52 -4.16 3.15 -31.02
C LYS A 52 -3.87 4.30 -30.06
N LYS A 53 -4.35 5.51 -30.35
CA LYS A 53 -4.00 6.73 -29.59
C LYS A 53 -4.09 6.56 -28.06
N GLN A 54 -5.23 6.10 -27.54
CA GLN A 54 -5.44 5.98 -26.09
C GLN A 54 -4.53 4.92 -25.48
N HIS A 55 -4.36 3.75 -26.11
CA HIS A 55 -3.42 2.71 -25.69
C HIS A 55 -1.97 3.19 -25.77
N ARG A 56 -1.67 3.96 -26.80
CA ARG A 56 -0.33 4.52 -27.00
C ARG A 56 0.05 5.48 -25.88
N GLU A 57 -0.81 6.40 -25.47
CA GLU A 57 -0.56 7.33 -24.37
C GLU A 57 -0.30 6.57 -23.05
N ALA A 58 -1.06 5.52 -22.78
CA ALA A 58 -0.85 4.66 -21.60
C ALA A 58 0.49 3.90 -21.67
N LEU A 59 0.82 3.33 -22.84
CA LEU A 59 2.10 2.65 -23.06
C LEU A 59 3.29 3.61 -22.95
N GLU A 60 3.19 4.83 -23.49
CA GLU A 60 4.21 5.87 -23.39
C GLU A 60 4.53 6.17 -21.92
N TYR A 61 3.49 6.32 -21.09
CA TYR A 61 3.68 6.54 -19.65
C TYR A 61 4.34 5.34 -18.96
N LEU A 62 3.83 4.11 -19.20
CA LEU A 62 4.42 2.92 -18.58
C LEU A 62 5.89 2.74 -18.98
N ILE A 63 6.24 2.85 -20.26
CA ILE A 63 7.61 2.69 -20.77
C ILE A 63 8.53 3.77 -20.22
N ALA A 64 8.05 5.01 -20.05
CA ALA A 64 8.85 6.11 -19.52
C ALA A 64 9.29 5.87 -18.06
N TYR A 65 8.44 5.20 -17.26
CA TYR A 65 8.65 5.12 -15.82
C TYR A 65 8.82 3.70 -15.26
N MET A 66 8.68 2.66 -16.09
CA MET A 66 8.89 1.28 -15.64
C MET A 66 10.36 1.01 -15.30
N PRO A 67 10.65 0.05 -14.40
CA PRO A 67 12.01 -0.42 -14.13
C PRO A 67 12.73 -0.85 -15.41
N GLU A 68 14.04 -0.61 -15.48
CA GLU A 68 14.86 -0.96 -16.65
C GLU A 68 14.78 -2.47 -16.96
N ALA A 69 14.86 -3.31 -15.95
CA ALA A 69 14.75 -4.76 -16.11
C ALA A 69 13.40 -5.16 -16.77
N ASP A 70 12.30 -4.56 -16.34
CA ASP A 70 10.97 -4.80 -16.93
C ASP A 70 10.93 -4.30 -18.38
N ARG A 71 11.48 -3.12 -18.64
CA ARG A 71 11.54 -2.52 -19.97
C ARG A 71 12.28 -3.40 -20.97
N ASP A 72 13.32 -4.08 -20.52
CA ASP A 72 14.15 -4.92 -21.36
C ASP A 72 13.63 -6.35 -21.53
N THR A 73 12.93 -6.90 -20.55
CA THR A 73 12.58 -8.33 -20.50
C THR A 73 11.08 -8.62 -20.56
N MET A 74 10.21 -7.68 -20.10
CA MET A 74 8.79 -7.97 -19.99
C MET A 74 8.14 -8.29 -21.33
N SER A 75 7.21 -9.25 -21.30
CA SER A 75 6.41 -9.61 -22.47
C SER A 75 5.55 -8.42 -22.94
N LEU A 76 5.61 -8.11 -24.24
CA LEU A 76 4.74 -7.09 -24.85
C LEU A 76 3.26 -7.46 -24.78
N SER A 77 2.94 -8.74 -24.76
CA SER A 77 1.55 -9.21 -24.60
C SER A 77 1.00 -8.88 -23.22
N LEU A 78 1.80 -9.07 -22.15
CA LEU A 78 1.44 -8.69 -20.80
C LEU A 78 1.22 -7.18 -20.68
N LEU A 79 2.14 -6.38 -21.24
CA LEU A 79 2.02 -4.92 -21.22
C LEU A 79 0.79 -4.43 -21.98
N LYS A 80 0.50 -5.01 -23.15
CA LYS A 80 -0.71 -4.71 -23.94
C LYS A 80 -1.99 -5.10 -23.19
N GLU A 81 -2.04 -6.29 -22.61
CA GLU A 81 -3.18 -6.78 -21.81
C GLU A 81 -3.44 -5.88 -20.61
N ASN A 82 -2.38 -5.47 -19.90
CA ASN A 82 -2.50 -4.56 -18.76
C ASN A 82 -3.16 -3.23 -19.18
N VAL A 83 -2.67 -2.61 -20.27
CA VAL A 83 -3.25 -1.36 -20.78
C VAL A 83 -4.69 -1.56 -21.26
N GLU A 84 -4.97 -2.65 -21.95
CA GLU A 84 -6.31 -2.95 -22.46
C GLU A 84 -7.33 -3.02 -21.33
N TYR A 85 -7.06 -3.83 -20.29
CA TYR A 85 -7.99 -3.98 -19.16
C TYR A 85 -8.07 -2.76 -18.26
N ALA A 86 -7.00 -1.98 -18.11
CA ALA A 86 -7.05 -0.68 -17.43
C ALA A 86 -7.98 0.29 -18.16
N LEU A 87 -7.92 0.34 -19.51
CA LEU A 87 -8.79 1.18 -20.33
C LEU A 87 -10.22 0.65 -20.42
N ILE A 88 -10.43 -0.67 -20.36
CA ILE A 88 -11.77 -1.26 -20.23
C ILE A 88 -12.43 -0.77 -18.94
N ALA A 89 -11.73 -0.87 -17.79
CA ALA A 89 -12.22 -0.36 -16.52
C ALA A 89 -12.47 1.14 -16.55
N TYR A 90 -11.54 1.93 -17.11
CA TYR A 90 -11.70 3.37 -17.30
C TYR A 90 -12.98 3.73 -18.08
N ASN A 91 -13.23 3.05 -19.20
CA ASN A 91 -14.38 3.34 -20.03
C ASN A 91 -15.71 2.82 -19.46
N ARG A 92 -15.66 1.81 -18.59
CA ARG A 92 -16.85 1.19 -18.00
C ARG A 92 -17.37 1.93 -16.77
N TYR A 93 -16.48 2.37 -15.89
CA TYR A 93 -16.86 2.87 -14.57
C TYR A 93 -16.80 4.40 -14.47
N PRO A 94 -17.92 5.05 -14.05
CA PRO A 94 -17.96 6.50 -13.91
C PRO A 94 -16.90 7.06 -12.95
N TRP A 95 -16.60 6.35 -11.87
CA TRP A 95 -15.56 6.77 -10.93
C TRP A 95 -14.17 6.80 -11.55
N ALA A 96 -13.85 5.85 -12.45
CA ALA A 96 -12.56 5.83 -13.12
C ALA A 96 -12.44 6.98 -14.15
N GLN A 97 -13.54 7.33 -14.83
CA GLN A 97 -13.59 8.45 -15.78
C GLN A 97 -13.48 9.81 -15.10
N ALA A 98 -13.94 9.91 -13.84
CA ALA A 98 -13.89 11.14 -13.06
C ALA A 98 -12.50 11.43 -12.44
N LEU A 99 -11.56 10.49 -12.51
CA LEU A 99 -10.22 10.64 -11.93
C LEU A 99 -9.40 11.72 -12.64
N PRO A 100 -8.59 12.48 -11.90
CA PRO A 100 -7.49 13.24 -12.49
C PRO A 100 -6.60 12.30 -13.33
N LYS A 101 -6.15 12.78 -14.48
CA LYS A 101 -5.34 11.96 -15.40
C LYS A 101 -4.09 11.41 -14.71
N GLU A 102 -3.45 12.21 -13.88
CA GLU A 102 -2.25 11.85 -13.12
C GLU A 102 -2.53 10.67 -12.19
N VAL A 103 -3.64 10.70 -11.45
CA VAL A 103 -4.05 9.63 -10.52
C VAL A 103 -4.36 8.33 -11.29
N PHE A 104 -5.06 8.41 -12.42
CA PHE A 104 -5.29 7.22 -13.24
C PHE A 104 -3.98 6.58 -13.72
N TYR A 105 -3.03 7.40 -14.16
CA TYR A 105 -1.76 6.91 -14.71
C TYR A 105 -0.81 6.38 -13.66
N SER A 106 -0.75 6.99 -12.47
CA SER A 106 0.16 6.57 -11.39
C SER A 106 -0.40 5.45 -10.51
N ASP A 107 -1.77 5.36 -10.36
CA ASP A 107 -2.35 4.54 -9.29
C ASP A 107 -3.43 3.56 -9.77
N VAL A 108 -3.83 3.60 -11.06
CA VAL A 108 -4.71 2.59 -11.68
C VAL A 108 -3.98 1.82 -12.78
N LEU A 109 -3.28 2.52 -13.69
CA LEU A 109 -2.64 1.95 -14.86
C LEU A 109 -1.44 1.00 -14.56
N PRO A 110 -0.62 1.18 -13.51
CA PRO A 110 0.57 0.36 -13.28
C PRO A 110 0.26 -1.13 -13.22
N TYR A 111 1.20 -1.95 -13.72
CA TYR A 111 1.09 -3.40 -13.86
C TYR A 111 1.76 -4.16 -12.69
N TYR A 112 2.35 -3.45 -11.76
CA TYR A 112 2.95 -3.98 -10.54
C TYR A 112 2.71 -3.04 -9.35
N VAL A 113 2.98 -3.55 -8.17
CA VAL A 113 2.83 -2.83 -6.90
C VAL A 113 4.19 -2.58 -6.25
N VAL A 114 5.00 -3.64 -6.08
CA VAL A 114 6.37 -3.60 -5.56
C VAL A 114 7.30 -4.46 -6.45
N ASP A 115 7.87 -5.55 -5.94
CA ASP A 115 8.82 -6.40 -6.66
C ASP A 115 8.28 -7.82 -6.93
N GLU A 116 6.97 -8.02 -6.81
CA GLU A 116 6.33 -9.30 -7.13
C GLU A 116 6.55 -9.71 -8.59
N VAL A 117 6.40 -11.00 -8.88
CA VAL A 117 6.48 -11.52 -10.24
C VAL A 117 5.48 -10.84 -11.15
N ARG A 118 5.94 -10.37 -12.33
CA ARG A 118 5.09 -9.74 -13.35
C ARG A 118 4.23 -10.79 -14.03
N ASP A 119 2.95 -10.84 -13.71
CA ASP A 119 1.99 -11.77 -14.29
C ASP A 119 0.73 -11.08 -14.85
N SER A 120 -0.13 -11.83 -15.53
CA SER A 120 -1.38 -11.31 -16.15
C SER A 120 -2.54 -11.25 -15.14
N TRP A 121 -2.32 -10.63 -14.01
CA TRP A 121 -3.31 -10.54 -12.94
C TRP A 121 -4.52 -9.68 -13.31
N ARG A 122 -4.32 -8.59 -14.07
CA ARG A 122 -5.37 -7.57 -14.29
C ARG A 122 -6.61 -8.13 -14.98
N ARG A 123 -6.43 -8.92 -16.01
CA ARG A 123 -7.55 -9.58 -16.70
C ARG A 123 -8.31 -10.51 -15.76
N ASP A 124 -7.59 -11.31 -14.99
CA ASP A 124 -8.17 -12.32 -14.12
C ASP A 124 -8.94 -11.64 -12.96
N LEU A 125 -8.33 -10.63 -12.31
CA LEU A 125 -9.00 -9.86 -11.26
C LEU A 125 -10.16 -9.02 -11.80
N TYR A 126 -10.05 -8.45 -13.01
CA TYR A 126 -11.19 -7.79 -13.65
C TYR A 126 -12.37 -8.75 -13.82
N ALA A 127 -12.13 -9.96 -14.31
CA ALA A 127 -13.18 -10.95 -14.48
C ALA A 127 -13.84 -11.36 -13.15
N LEU A 128 -13.07 -11.40 -12.06
CA LEU A 128 -13.54 -11.72 -10.73
C LEU A 128 -14.32 -10.58 -10.07
N PHE A 129 -13.85 -9.35 -10.21
CA PHE A 129 -14.38 -8.21 -9.45
C PHE A 129 -15.36 -7.33 -10.24
N ALA A 130 -15.38 -7.37 -11.57
CA ALA A 130 -16.39 -6.62 -12.33
C ALA A 130 -17.83 -6.99 -11.91
N PRO A 131 -18.22 -8.26 -11.75
CA PRO A 131 -19.55 -8.60 -11.26
C PRO A 131 -19.83 -8.11 -9.82
N VAL A 132 -18.78 -7.93 -9.00
CA VAL A 132 -18.91 -7.47 -7.61
C VAL A 132 -19.26 -5.98 -7.56
N VAL A 133 -18.71 -5.17 -8.50
CA VAL A 133 -18.88 -3.72 -8.50
C VAL A 133 -19.92 -3.21 -9.51
N ASP A 134 -20.45 -4.05 -10.38
CA ASP A 134 -21.37 -3.64 -11.47
C ASP A 134 -22.68 -2.98 -10.98
N THR A 135 -23.08 -3.25 -9.74
CA THR A 135 -24.26 -2.63 -9.11
C THR A 135 -23.92 -1.39 -8.28
N CYS A 136 -22.64 -1.07 -8.11
CA CYS A 136 -22.20 0.07 -7.35
C CYS A 136 -22.38 1.36 -8.16
N THR A 137 -22.82 2.43 -7.51
CA THR A 137 -23.05 3.74 -8.14
C THR A 137 -22.00 4.77 -7.77
N THR A 138 -21.28 4.54 -6.67
CA THR A 138 -20.22 5.43 -6.17
C THR A 138 -18.89 4.69 -6.06
N LEU A 139 -17.81 5.47 -6.06
CA LEU A 139 -16.47 4.92 -5.80
C LEU A 139 -16.40 4.25 -4.42
N TYR A 140 -17.01 4.88 -3.39
CA TYR A 140 -17.02 4.34 -2.03
C TYR A 140 -17.73 2.98 -1.96
N ASP A 141 -18.90 2.83 -2.61
CA ASP A 141 -19.61 1.54 -2.65
C ASP A 141 -18.78 0.46 -3.33
N ALA A 142 -18.13 0.80 -4.47
CA ALA A 142 -17.28 -0.12 -5.20
C ALA A 142 -16.06 -0.57 -4.37
N LEU A 143 -15.40 0.37 -3.69
CA LEU A 143 -14.30 0.12 -2.77
C LEU A 143 -14.72 -0.86 -1.65
N CYS A 144 -15.82 -0.57 -0.96
CA CYS A 144 -16.36 -1.42 0.10
C CYS A 144 -16.77 -2.82 -0.43
N ALA A 145 -17.32 -2.88 -1.66
CA ALA A 145 -17.72 -4.14 -2.27
C ALA A 145 -16.51 -5.03 -2.60
N VAL A 146 -15.45 -4.47 -3.18
CA VAL A 146 -14.20 -5.21 -3.43
C VAL A 146 -13.63 -5.73 -2.11
N ASN A 147 -13.43 -4.86 -1.13
CA ASN A 147 -12.80 -5.21 0.14
C ASN A 147 -13.59 -6.29 0.91
N ARG A 148 -14.91 -6.18 0.97
CA ARG A 148 -15.79 -7.16 1.64
C ARG A 148 -15.75 -8.53 0.99
N ASN A 149 -15.56 -8.59 -0.32
CA ASN A 149 -15.66 -9.82 -1.08
C ASN A 149 -14.31 -10.45 -1.40
N ILE A 150 -13.18 -9.76 -1.19
CA ILE A 150 -11.87 -10.22 -1.66
C ILE A 150 -11.47 -11.59 -1.12
N PRO A 151 -11.62 -11.94 0.17
CA PRO A 151 -11.25 -13.27 0.66
C PRO A 151 -12.11 -14.36 0.02
N LYS A 152 -13.41 -14.10 -0.12
CA LYS A 152 -14.36 -15.07 -0.70
C LYS A 152 -14.11 -15.29 -2.19
N VAL A 153 -13.80 -14.22 -2.93
CA VAL A 153 -13.62 -14.25 -4.38
C VAL A 153 -12.27 -14.85 -4.77
N THR A 154 -11.22 -14.55 -4.01
CA THR A 154 -9.85 -14.99 -4.30
C THR A 154 -9.45 -16.26 -3.56
N GLY A 155 -10.10 -16.58 -2.43
CA GLY A 155 -9.75 -17.69 -1.56
C GLY A 155 -8.43 -17.50 -0.81
N VAL A 156 -7.95 -16.24 -0.67
CA VAL A 156 -6.65 -15.93 -0.05
C VAL A 156 -6.85 -15.38 1.36
N ASP A 157 -6.04 -15.88 2.29
CA ASP A 157 -6.00 -15.41 3.66
C ASP A 157 -4.56 -15.25 4.17
N TYR A 158 -4.38 -14.53 5.29
CA TYR A 158 -3.07 -14.38 5.91
C TYR A 158 -2.55 -15.73 6.42
N ASN A 159 -1.29 -16.05 6.06
CA ASN A 159 -0.65 -17.24 6.59
C ASN A 159 0.88 -17.12 6.52
N THR A 160 1.56 -17.44 7.62
CA THR A 160 3.02 -17.43 7.71
C THR A 160 3.69 -18.55 6.91
N ARG A 161 2.94 -19.59 6.46
CA ARG A 161 3.44 -20.72 5.65
C ARG A 161 3.46 -20.43 4.15
N ARG A 162 3.17 -19.19 3.71
CA ARG A 162 3.31 -18.76 2.32
C ARG A 162 4.73 -18.98 1.80
N GLU A 163 4.88 -19.18 0.50
CA GLU A 163 6.20 -19.46 -0.12
C GLU A 163 7.17 -18.27 -0.03
N LYS A 164 6.68 -17.03 -0.16
CA LYS A 164 7.50 -15.80 -0.07
C LYS A 164 6.66 -14.59 0.40
N THR A 165 7.31 -13.50 0.73
CA THR A 165 6.65 -12.29 1.25
C THR A 165 5.84 -11.56 0.18
N ASN A 166 6.45 -11.29 -0.98
CA ASN A 166 5.95 -10.45 -2.07
C ASN A 166 5.30 -11.30 -3.19
N GLN A 167 4.32 -12.11 -2.84
CA GLN A 167 3.60 -12.91 -3.82
C GLN A 167 2.78 -12.04 -4.77
N SER A 168 2.81 -12.37 -6.07
CA SER A 168 1.89 -11.81 -7.04
C SER A 168 0.45 -12.28 -6.77
N PRO A 169 -0.59 -11.62 -7.34
CA PRO A 169 -1.96 -12.07 -7.20
C PRO A 169 -2.18 -13.54 -7.56
N ARG A 170 -1.57 -14.00 -8.67
CA ARG A 170 -1.69 -15.41 -9.09
C ARG A 170 -1.00 -16.38 -8.14
N GLU A 171 0.19 -16.01 -7.62
CA GLU A 171 0.87 -16.82 -6.62
C GLU A 171 0.05 -16.93 -5.33
N SER A 172 -0.53 -15.83 -4.86
CA SER A 172 -1.38 -15.78 -3.68
C SER A 172 -2.64 -16.63 -3.85
N MET A 173 -3.37 -16.46 -4.97
CA MET A 173 -4.56 -17.25 -5.28
C MET A 173 -4.26 -18.75 -5.46
N ARG A 174 -3.13 -19.10 -6.08
CA ARG A 174 -2.70 -20.51 -6.23
C ARG A 174 -2.49 -21.18 -4.88
N GLN A 175 -1.92 -20.46 -3.92
CA GLN A 175 -1.60 -20.98 -2.60
C GLN A 175 -2.76 -20.86 -1.59
N GLY A 176 -3.74 -19.99 -1.84
CA GLY A 176 -4.79 -19.64 -0.89
C GLY A 176 -4.25 -18.89 0.34
N MET A 177 -3.04 -18.36 0.27
CA MET A 177 -2.38 -17.72 1.40
C MET A 177 -1.35 -16.68 0.98
N ALA A 178 -1.17 -15.64 1.82
CA ALA A 178 -0.17 -14.60 1.62
C ALA A 178 0.30 -13.97 2.95
N SER A 179 1.35 -13.15 2.89
CA SER A 179 1.77 -12.23 3.96
C SER A 179 0.94 -10.95 3.94
N CYS A 180 1.14 -10.03 4.90
CA CYS A 180 0.58 -8.68 4.82
C CYS A 180 0.99 -7.97 3.52
N THR A 181 2.23 -8.12 3.05
CA THR A 181 2.69 -7.60 1.77
C THR A 181 1.93 -8.22 0.60
N GLY A 182 1.82 -9.56 0.53
CA GLY A 182 1.09 -10.24 -0.55
C GLY A 182 -0.41 -9.95 -0.54
N LEU A 183 -1.04 -9.80 0.62
CA LEU A 183 -2.44 -9.38 0.76
C LEU A 183 -2.64 -7.94 0.28
N SER A 184 -1.72 -7.03 0.61
CA SER A 184 -1.78 -5.64 0.16
C SER A 184 -1.57 -5.53 -1.36
N ILE A 185 -0.64 -6.31 -1.94
CA ILE A 185 -0.47 -6.41 -3.40
C ILE A 185 -1.77 -6.86 -4.06
N LEU A 186 -2.38 -7.94 -3.55
CA LEU A 186 -3.62 -8.48 -4.09
C LEU A 186 -4.78 -7.48 -4.01
N LEU A 187 -4.89 -6.74 -2.90
CA LEU A 187 -5.93 -5.73 -2.71
C LEU A 187 -5.74 -4.52 -3.65
N VAL A 188 -4.51 -4.00 -3.75
CA VAL A 188 -4.18 -2.90 -4.68
C VAL A 188 -4.52 -3.29 -6.11
N ASP A 189 -4.13 -4.50 -6.54
CA ASP A 189 -4.39 -4.98 -7.89
C ASP A 189 -5.88 -5.26 -8.15
N ALA A 190 -6.62 -5.76 -7.15
CA ALA A 190 -8.07 -5.93 -7.24
C ALA A 190 -8.80 -4.58 -7.42
N TYR A 191 -8.39 -3.54 -6.68
CA TYR A 191 -8.89 -2.19 -6.85
C TYR A 191 -8.57 -1.63 -8.23
N ARG A 192 -7.30 -1.71 -8.65
CA ARG A 192 -6.85 -1.23 -9.96
C ARG A 192 -7.54 -1.93 -11.13
N ALA A 193 -7.88 -3.22 -10.97
CA ALA A 193 -8.58 -3.99 -12.00
C ALA A 193 -9.97 -3.42 -12.34
N VAL A 194 -10.64 -2.80 -11.39
CA VAL A 194 -11.96 -2.17 -11.57
C VAL A 194 -11.91 -0.64 -11.55
N GLY A 195 -10.73 -0.06 -11.83
CA GLY A 195 -10.56 1.38 -12.00
C GLY A 195 -10.57 2.20 -10.71
N ILE A 196 -10.32 1.58 -9.56
CA ILE A 196 -10.18 2.25 -8.27
C ILE A 196 -8.69 2.54 -8.06
N PRO A 197 -8.28 3.82 -7.83
CA PRO A 197 -6.89 4.13 -7.58
C PRO A 197 -6.46 3.62 -6.22
N ALA A 198 -5.35 2.89 -6.20
CA ALA A 198 -4.81 2.32 -4.97
C ALA A 198 -3.29 2.26 -5.01
N ARG A 199 -2.67 2.41 -3.84
CA ARG A 199 -1.22 2.32 -3.66
C ARG A 199 -0.88 1.48 -2.43
N PHE A 200 0.30 0.90 -2.47
CA PHE A 200 0.86 0.12 -1.39
C PHE A 200 1.54 1.05 -0.40
N VAL A 201 1.34 0.79 0.88
CA VAL A 201 1.96 1.54 1.96
C VAL A 201 2.61 0.57 2.94
N GLY A 202 3.67 1.00 3.61
CA GLY A 202 4.29 0.19 4.65
C GLY A 202 5.36 0.92 5.43
N THR A 203 5.77 0.29 6.51
CA THR A 203 6.93 0.65 7.32
C THR A 203 7.92 -0.50 7.38
N ALA A 204 9.21 -0.19 7.36
CA ALA A 204 10.26 -1.20 7.49
C ALA A 204 10.30 -1.82 8.89
N SER A 205 9.98 -1.03 9.92
CA SER A 205 9.77 -1.50 11.29
C SER A 205 8.85 -0.55 12.03
N TRP A 206 8.04 -1.06 12.95
CA TRP A 206 7.39 -0.24 13.95
C TRP A 206 8.42 0.39 14.89
N HIS A 207 8.03 1.47 15.57
CA HIS A 207 8.87 2.26 16.47
C HIS A 207 9.52 1.44 17.61
N ASP A 208 9.01 0.25 17.90
CA ASP A 208 9.43 -0.67 18.96
C ASP A 208 10.09 -1.96 18.43
N ASP A 209 10.50 -1.97 17.17
CA ASP A 209 11.19 -3.07 16.48
C ASP A 209 10.39 -4.39 16.39
N ARG A 210 9.06 -4.35 16.49
CA ARG A 210 8.20 -5.54 16.29
C ARG A 210 8.18 -6.09 14.86
N GLY A 211 8.88 -5.46 13.95
CA GLY A 211 8.95 -5.83 12.53
C GLY A 211 8.17 -4.88 11.64
N ASN A 212 8.12 -5.23 10.36
CA ASN A 212 7.47 -4.46 9.31
C ASN A 212 5.96 -4.72 9.24
N HIS A 213 5.23 -3.77 8.65
CA HIS A 213 3.86 -3.97 8.24
C HIS A 213 3.59 -3.32 6.87
N SER A 214 2.60 -3.86 6.17
CA SER A 214 2.18 -3.39 4.85
C SER A 214 0.67 -3.37 4.74
N TRP A 215 0.14 -2.29 4.13
CA TRP A 215 -1.30 -2.07 3.92
C TRP A 215 -1.57 -1.32 2.62
N THR A 216 -2.76 -0.80 2.45
CA THR A 216 -3.22 -0.16 1.21
C THR A 216 -3.80 1.22 1.51
N GLU A 217 -3.58 2.16 0.61
CA GLU A 217 -4.36 3.39 0.51
C GLU A 217 -5.16 3.42 -0.79
N VAL A 218 -6.32 4.06 -0.74
CA VAL A 218 -7.22 4.29 -1.87
C VAL A 218 -7.51 5.77 -2.03
N TRP A 219 -7.58 6.24 -3.29
CA TRP A 219 -7.93 7.63 -3.59
C TRP A 219 -9.44 7.80 -3.59
N LEU A 220 -9.96 8.61 -2.67
CA LEU A 220 -11.38 8.90 -2.53
C LEU A 220 -11.58 10.39 -2.27
N ASP A 221 -12.44 11.05 -3.04
CA ASP A 221 -12.83 12.46 -2.88
C ASP A 221 -11.66 13.45 -2.84
N GLY A 222 -10.58 13.14 -3.56
CA GLY A 222 -9.42 14.02 -3.66
C GLY A 222 -8.33 13.76 -2.62
N GLU A 223 -8.47 12.73 -1.79
CA GLU A 223 -7.56 12.39 -0.70
C GLU A 223 -7.19 10.90 -0.68
N TRP A 224 -6.04 10.56 -0.13
CA TRP A 224 -5.67 9.20 0.19
C TRP A 224 -6.28 8.77 1.51
N ARG A 225 -6.98 7.62 1.48
CA ARG A 225 -7.67 7.04 2.64
C ARG A 225 -7.08 5.67 2.94
N VAL A 226 -6.85 5.40 4.21
CA VAL A 226 -6.21 4.16 4.65
C VAL A 226 -7.21 3.01 4.71
N THR A 227 -6.82 1.86 4.17
CA THR A 227 -7.57 0.59 4.27
C THR A 227 -6.62 -0.59 4.37
N GLU A 228 -7.14 -1.75 4.68
CA GLU A 228 -6.38 -3.00 4.77
C GLU A 228 -7.18 -4.14 4.13
N TYR A 229 -6.50 -5.26 3.85
CA TYR A 229 -7.15 -6.44 3.29
C TYR A 229 -8.26 -6.95 4.22
N TYR A 230 -9.47 -7.12 3.66
CA TYR A 230 -10.67 -7.52 4.38
C TYR A 230 -11.03 -6.59 5.56
N PHE A 231 -10.96 -5.30 5.32
CA PHE A 231 -11.44 -4.29 6.28
C PHE A 231 -12.52 -3.40 5.65
N PRO A 232 -13.75 -3.92 5.46
CA PRO A 232 -14.73 -3.36 4.53
C PRO A 232 -15.52 -2.15 5.05
N SER A 233 -15.33 -1.70 6.28
CA SER A 233 -16.30 -0.80 6.92
C SER A 233 -15.75 0.49 7.48
N ALA A 234 -14.44 0.68 7.54
CA ALA A 234 -13.87 1.90 8.12
C ALA A 234 -12.57 2.29 7.46
N LEU A 235 -12.61 3.31 6.61
CA LEU A 235 -11.40 3.97 6.15
C LEU A 235 -10.76 4.74 7.32
N ASP A 236 -9.43 4.79 7.33
CA ASP A 236 -8.61 5.55 8.29
C ASP A 236 -8.69 5.10 9.76
N ASN A 237 -9.38 4.03 10.06
CA ASN A 237 -9.55 3.55 11.43
C ASN A 237 -9.02 2.12 11.60
N LEU A 238 -7.70 1.95 11.46
CA LEU A 238 -7.05 0.65 11.53
C LEU A 238 -6.38 0.43 12.89
N TRP A 239 -6.16 -0.84 13.22
CA TRP A 239 -5.58 -1.28 14.50
C TRP A 239 -4.20 -0.70 14.79
N PHE A 240 -3.40 -0.41 13.75
CA PHE A 240 -2.04 0.11 13.88
C PHE A 240 -1.94 1.65 13.97
N MET A 241 -3.04 2.39 13.98
CA MET A 241 -2.99 3.87 13.99
C MET A 241 -2.26 4.43 15.22
N ALA A 242 -2.35 3.75 16.36
CA ALA A 242 -1.60 4.14 17.56
C ALA A 242 -0.08 3.96 17.42
N ASP A 243 0.38 2.99 16.63
CA ASP A 243 1.79 2.78 16.29
C ASP A 243 2.23 3.76 15.21
N ALA A 244 1.38 4.05 14.24
CA ALA A 244 1.64 5.06 13.22
C ALA A 244 1.85 6.46 13.81
N ALA A 245 1.16 6.80 14.92
CA ALA A 245 1.39 8.05 15.66
C ALA A 245 2.81 8.20 16.23
N LYS A 246 3.55 7.10 16.39
CA LYS A 246 4.91 7.04 16.94
C LYS A 246 5.98 6.85 15.87
N ALA A 247 5.59 6.80 14.60
CA ALA A 247 6.51 6.68 13.48
C ALA A 247 7.47 7.89 13.41
N ASN A 248 8.67 7.69 12.89
CA ASN A 248 9.69 8.75 12.81
C ASN A 248 9.97 9.13 11.35
N PRO A 249 9.54 10.32 10.88
CA PRO A 249 9.74 10.74 9.50
C PRO A 249 11.21 10.95 9.12
N ASN A 250 12.10 11.08 10.10
CA ASN A 250 13.53 11.34 9.89
C ASN A 250 14.39 10.06 9.95
N ASP A 251 13.79 8.92 10.24
CA ASP A 251 14.48 7.63 10.26
C ASP A 251 13.77 6.67 9.31
N ARG A 252 14.43 6.29 8.22
CA ARG A 252 13.89 5.41 7.18
C ARG A 252 13.38 4.07 7.70
N ARG A 253 13.96 3.56 8.77
CA ARG A 253 13.56 2.30 9.40
C ARG A 253 12.16 2.39 10.01
N TYR A 254 11.83 3.54 10.62
CA TYR A 254 10.59 3.77 11.34
C TYR A 254 9.62 4.72 10.61
N ALA A 255 9.97 5.12 9.40
CA ALA A 255 9.12 5.95 8.57
C ALA A 255 8.08 5.12 7.81
N ILE A 256 6.99 5.77 7.42
CA ILE A 256 5.93 5.20 6.61
C ILE A 256 6.08 5.70 5.18
N TYR A 257 6.12 4.78 4.24
CA TYR A 257 6.28 5.06 2.80
C TYR A 257 5.10 4.56 2.00
N ALA A 258 4.64 5.36 1.03
CA ALA A 258 3.72 4.93 -0.02
C ALA A 258 4.47 4.71 -1.33
N THR A 259 4.19 3.62 -2.04
CA THR A 259 4.74 3.40 -3.39
C THR A 259 4.17 4.40 -4.38
N ARG A 260 4.97 4.77 -5.37
CA ARG A 260 4.58 5.69 -6.42
C ARG A 260 5.15 5.25 -7.76
N PHE A 261 4.26 5.00 -8.73
CA PHE A 261 4.68 4.77 -10.11
C PHE A 261 4.87 6.13 -10.81
N GLY A 262 6.04 6.34 -11.41
CA GLY A 262 6.38 7.61 -12.05
C GLY A 262 7.57 8.30 -11.36
N LYS A 263 7.61 9.64 -11.41
CA LYS A 263 8.63 10.41 -10.68
C LYS A 263 8.33 10.34 -9.18
N ALA A 264 9.22 9.71 -8.44
CA ALA A 264 9.13 9.60 -7.00
C ALA A 264 10.26 10.39 -6.32
N PRO A 265 9.99 11.06 -5.19
CA PRO A 265 11.01 11.80 -4.46
C PRO A 265 12.00 10.89 -3.71
N ASP A 266 11.60 9.65 -3.48
CA ASP A 266 12.34 8.67 -2.67
C ASP A 266 12.09 7.24 -3.19
N TRP A 267 12.50 6.22 -2.44
CA TRP A 267 12.35 4.81 -2.74
C TRP A 267 11.77 4.05 -1.55
N PHE A 268 11.05 2.96 -1.85
CA PHE A 268 10.44 2.11 -0.82
C PHE A 268 11.48 1.22 -0.16
N PRO A 269 11.54 1.13 1.18
CA PRO A 269 12.50 0.27 1.90
C PRO A 269 12.07 -1.20 1.83
N MET A 270 12.69 -1.97 0.94
CA MET A 270 12.38 -3.37 0.63
C MET A 270 12.96 -4.32 1.68
N VAL A 271 12.47 -4.30 2.91
CA VAL A 271 13.05 -5.03 4.05
C VAL A 271 13.09 -6.54 3.87
N TRP A 272 12.20 -7.12 3.07
CA TRP A 272 12.23 -8.54 2.71
C TRP A 272 13.33 -8.93 1.71
N CYS A 273 14.06 -7.95 1.16
CA CYS A 273 15.26 -8.15 0.37
C CYS A 273 16.54 -8.05 1.21
N ALA A 274 16.43 -7.88 2.54
CA ALA A 274 17.58 -7.84 3.44
C ALA A 274 18.30 -9.20 3.49
N GLU A 275 19.65 -9.17 3.51
CA GLU A 275 20.46 -10.39 3.62
C GLU A 275 20.55 -10.91 5.07
N GLY A 276 20.09 -10.13 6.05
CA GLY A 276 20.07 -10.47 7.48
C GLY A 276 19.32 -9.41 8.29
N GLU A 277 19.01 -9.73 9.54
CA GLU A 277 18.26 -8.85 10.45
C GLU A 277 18.94 -7.49 10.68
N ASP A 278 20.27 -7.46 10.66
CA ASP A 278 21.08 -6.26 10.85
C ASP A 278 21.37 -5.48 9.55
N THR A 279 20.78 -5.86 8.41
CA THR A 279 21.00 -5.17 7.14
C THR A 279 20.54 -3.72 7.25
N PRO A 280 21.43 -2.72 7.01
CA PRO A 280 21.02 -1.32 7.06
C PRO A 280 19.95 -1.02 6.02
N VAL A 281 18.87 -0.33 6.42
CA VAL A 281 17.73 -0.01 5.53
C VAL A 281 18.21 0.78 4.30
N ASP A 282 19.22 1.62 4.44
CA ASP A 282 19.78 2.40 3.34
C ASP A 282 20.57 1.58 2.31
N SER A 283 20.92 0.33 2.62
CA SER A 283 21.57 -0.60 1.70
C SER A 283 20.59 -1.44 0.88
N LEU A 284 19.29 -1.35 1.16
CA LEU A 284 18.25 -2.09 0.46
C LEU A 284 18.08 -1.62 -1.00
N PRO A 285 17.53 -2.47 -1.89
CA PRO A 285 17.29 -2.12 -3.29
C PRO A 285 16.45 -0.85 -3.46
N ARG A 286 16.86 0.03 -4.41
CA ARG A 286 16.27 1.36 -4.65
C ARG A 286 15.55 1.46 -5.99
N TYR A 287 14.75 0.49 -6.36
CA TYR A 287 14.09 0.45 -7.66
C TYR A 287 12.57 0.67 -7.62
N ILE A 288 11.97 0.69 -6.43
CA ILE A 288 10.55 1.02 -6.28
C ILE A 288 10.43 2.45 -5.78
N GLY A 289 9.87 3.31 -6.62
CA GLY A 289 9.63 4.70 -6.25
C GLY A 289 8.65 4.84 -5.11
N ALA A 290 8.89 5.78 -4.20
CA ALA A 290 8.04 6.03 -3.04
C ALA A 290 8.06 7.49 -2.59
N GLU A 291 7.15 7.82 -1.71
CA GLU A 291 7.14 9.06 -0.94
C GLU A 291 7.01 8.77 0.55
N ASN A 292 7.72 9.54 1.37
CA ASN A 292 7.61 9.48 2.83
C ASN A 292 6.32 10.22 3.24
N ILE A 293 5.37 9.48 3.76
CA ILE A 293 4.05 9.99 4.18
C ILE A 293 3.85 9.89 5.69
N THR A 294 4.92 9.73 6.44
CA THR A 294 4.88 9.53 7.89
C THR A 294 4.12 10.63 8.62
N GLN A 295 4.35 11.90 8.24
CA GLN A 295 3.67 13.01 8.90
C GLN A 295 2.15 12.95 8.74
N HIS A 296 1.66 12.54 7.56
CA HIS A 296 0.22 12.34 7.34
C HIS A 296 -0.38 11.34 8.34
N TYR A 297 0.32 10.23 8.60
CA TYR A 297 -0.15 9.22 9.56
C TYR A 297 -0.08 9.69 11.01
N ILE A 298 0.94 10.44 11.38
CA ILE A 298 1.02 11.07 12.70
C ILE A 298 -0.16 12.03 12.91
N ASP A 299 -0.43 12.90 11.96
CA ASP A 299 -1.50 13.88 12.03
C ASP A 299 -2.88 13.20 12.08
N LEU A 300 -3.13 12.22 11.21
CA LEU A 300 -4.36 11.44 11.19
C LEU A 300 -4.61 10.71 12.52
N ALA A 301 -3.59 10.07 13.08
CA ALA A 301 -3.69 9.35 14.34
C ALA A 301 -3.96 10.31 15.51
N LEU A 302 -3.33 11.47 15.53
CA LEU A 302 -3.56 12.50 16.56
C LEU A 302 -4.98 13.06 16.47
N GLU A 303 -5.48 13.37 15.27
CA GLU A 303 -6.85 13.82 15.06
C GLU A 303 -7.87 12.80 15.57
N GLN A 304 -7.67 11.53 15.28
CA GLN A 304 -8.52 10.46 15.77
C GLN A 304 -8.47 10.32 17.30
N GLN A 305 -7.31 10.48 17.90
CA GLN A 305 -7.14 10.42 19.35
C GLN A 305 -7.92 11.56 20.02
N VAL A 306 -7.84 12.79 19.49
CA VAL A 306 -8.62 13.93 19.98
C VAL A 306 -10.12 13.65 19.86
N THR A 307 -10.58 13.24 18.67
CA THR A 307 -11.99 12.94 18.41
C THR A 307 -12.53 11.86 19.36
N ARG A 308 -11.79 10.77 19.57
CA ARG A 308 -12.18 9.67 20.49
C ARG A 308 -12.23 10.15 21.95
N THR A 309 -11.29 11.00 22.34
CA THR A 309 -11.25 11.56 23.69
C THR A 309 -12.42 12.51 23.94
N GLU A 310 -12.68 13.43 23.01
CA GLU A 310 -13.76 14.41 23.09
C GLU A 310 -15.16 13.78 23.02
N SER A 311 -15.32 12.68 22.27
CA SER A 311 -16.58 11.95 22.20
C SER A 311 -17.02 11.33 23.52
N GLY A 312 -16.10 11.14 24.47
CA GLY A 312 -16.35 10.50 25.75
C GLY A 312 -16.67 8.99 25.65
N THR A 313 -16.57 8.41 24.44
CA THR A 313 -16.91 6.99 24.16
C THR A 313 -15.75 6.03 24.41
N HIS A 314 -14.52 6.55 24.60
CA HIS A 314 -13.30 5.77 24.78
C HIS A 314 -12.66 6.06 26.12
N THR A 315 -11.87 5.09 26.61
CA THR A 315 -11.03 5.19 27.81
C THR A 315 -9.72 4.45 27.59
N GLN A 316 -8.77 4.61 28.51
CA GLN A 316 -7.45 4.00 28.38
C GLN A 316 -7.40 2.57 28.95
N LEU A 317 -6.95 1.63 28.12
CA LEU A 317 -6.48 0.32 28.56
C LEU A 317 -4.96 0.37 28.65
N ARG A 318 -4.40 0.15 29.83
CA ARG A 318 -2.96 0.17 30.14
C ARG A 318 -2.50 -1.22 30.48
N ILE A 319 -1.38 -1.67 29.91
CA ILE A 319 -0.87 -3.04 30.06
C ILE A 319 0.59 -2.98 30.52
N ALA A 320 0.89 -3.69 31.60
CA ALA A 320 2.25 -3.92 32.09
C ALA A 320 2.63 -5.39 31.89
N GLY A 321 3.83 -5.64 31.34
CA GLY A 321 4.40 -6.99 31.24
C GLY A 321 5.34 -7.29 32.39
N TYR A 322 5.26 -8.52 32.94
CA TYR A 322 6.12 -9.01 33.98
C TYR A 322 6.61 -10.43 33.72
N THR A 323 7.77 -10.79 34.30
CA THR A 323 8.37 -12.12 34.12
C THR A 323 7.51 -13.22 34.74
N ARG A 324 6.89 -12.97 35.91
CA ARG A 324 6.08 -13.94 36.65
C ARG A 324 5.02 -13.27 37.53
N ARG A 325 4.01 -14.04 37.92
CA ARG A 325 2.97 -13.61 38.88
C ARG A 325 3.51 -13.55 40.31
N GLY A 326 2.84 -12.77 41.15
CA GLY A 326 3.07 -12.75 42.59
C GLY A 326 4.38 -12.12 43.08
N VAL A 327 5.14 -11.48 42.19
CA VAL A 327 6.28 -10.64 42.58
C VAL A 327 5.82 -9.25 42.95
N ALA A 328 6.50 -8.61 43.91
CA ALA A 328 6.35 -7.19 44.12
C ALA A 328 6.78 -6.48 42.85
N HIS A 329 5.91 -5.59 42.33
CA HIS A 329 6.09 -4.92 41.03
C HIS A 329 7.26 -3.93 41.10
N HIS A 330 8.47 -4.41 40.87
CA HIS A 330 9.69 -3.61 40.73
C HIS A 330 10.08 -3.52 39.23
N SER A 331 10.83 -2.50 38.87
CA SER A 331 11.31 -2.32 37.49
C SER A 331 12.07 -3.54 36.95
N GLY A 332 12.88 -4.19 37.78
CA GLY A 332 13.63 -5.41 37.45
C GLY A 332 12.78 -6.64 37.11
N ASP A 333 11.52 -6.65 37.47
CA ASP A 333 10.58 -7.74 37.14
C ASP A 333 9.77 -7.49 35.88
N ARG A 334 9.93 -6.32 35.27
CA ARG A 334 9.28 -5.97 34.00
C ARG A 334 9.79 -6.86 32.87
N ALA A 335 8.90 -7.19 31.96
CA ALA A 335 9.21 -7.96 30.75
C ALA A 335 8.66 -7.27 29.53
N VAL A 336 9.42 -7.29 28.45
CA VAL A 336 8.94 -6.91 27.13
C VAL A 336 8.12 -8.07 26.57
N ILE A 337 6.81 -7.86 26.44
CA ILE A 337 5.85 -8.86 25.93
C ILE A 337 5.07 -8.22 24.78
N GLY A 338 5.11 -8.86 23.60
CA GLY A 338 4.22 -8.50 22.50
C GLY A 338 2.78 -8.89 22.85
N VAL A 339 1.84 -7.95 22.74
CA VAL A 339 0.43 -8.18 23.02
C VAL A 339 -0.43 -7.62 21.90
N ASP A 340 -1.38 -8.43 21.44
CA ASP A 340 -2.45 -8.03 20.53
C ASP A 340 -3.77 -7.94 21.28
N ILE A 341 -4.57 -6.92 20.98
CA ILE A 341 -5.82 -6.60 21.69
C ILE A 341 -6.98 -6.75 20.72
N PHE A 342 -7.95 -7.61 21.07
CA PHE A 342 -9.13 -7.90 20.27
C PHE A 342 -10.42 -7.55 21.02
N MET A 343 -11.41 -7.05 20.26
CA MET A 343 -12.81 -6.96 20.68
C MET A 343 -13.63 -7.88 19.78
N GLY A 344 -14.00 -9.06 20.30
CA GLY A 344 -14.55 -10.11 19.47
C GLY A 344 -13.54 -10.62 18.43
N THR A 345 -13.84 -10.46 17.15
CA THR A 345 -12.95 -10.83 16.04
C THR A 345 -12.11 -9.66 15.52
N GLU A 346 -12.39 -8.43 15.97
CA GLU A 346 -11.72 -7.22 15.51
C GLU A 346 -10.47 -6.94 16.34
N GLN A 347 -9.32 -6.76 15.67
CA GLN A 347 -8.08 -6.33 16.32
C GLN A 347 -8.14 -4.81 16.55
N MET A 348 -8.06 -4.41 17.81
CA MET A 348 -8.13 -3.01 18.24
C MET A 348 -6.76 -2.32 18.27
N GLY A 349 -5.69 -3.10 18.36
CA GLY A 349 -4.31 -2.65 18.42
C GLY A 349 -3.38 -3.73 18.94
N GLY A 350 -2.11 -3.36 19.13
CA GLY A 350 -1.08 -4.23 19.67
C GLY A 350 0.19 -3.45 19.93
N GLY A 351 1.13 -4.05 20.69
CA GLY A 351 2.39 -3.39 20.99
C GLY A 351 3.25 -4.20 21.94
N LEU A 352 4.39 -3.61 22.33
CA LEU A 352 5.29 -4.15 23.33
C LEU A 352 5.07 -3.48 24.68
N THR A 353 5.03 -4.27 25.74
CA THR A 353 5.08 -3.74 27.10
C THR A 353 6.50 -3.24 27.42
N ALA A 354 6.61 -2.25 28.30
CA ALA A 354 7.89 -1.72 28.73
C ALA A 354 8.70 -2.75 29.53
N GLY A 355 10.01 -2.82 29.27
CA GLY A 355 10.95 -3.74 29.91
C GLY A 355 11.61 -3.18 31.19
N PRO A 356 12.60 -3.90 31.76
CA PRO A 356 13.18 -3.58 33.05
C PRO A 356 14.01 -2.29 33.11
N LEU A 357 14.38 -1.73 31.96
CA LEU A 357 15.15 -0.47 31.89
C LEU A 357 14.24 0.76 31.66
N HIS A 358 12.93 0.58 31.60
CA HIS A 358 11.96 1.67 31.41
C HIS A 358 11.41 2.13 32.77
N ASP A 359 10.86 3.35 32.80
CA ASP A 359 10.17 3.86 34.00
C ASP A 359 8.95 3.00 34.33
N MET A 360 8.67 2.84 35.62
CA MET A 360 7.51 2.04 36.08
C MET A 360 6.18 2.60 35.63
N ASN A 361 6.11 3.89 35.27
CA ASN A 361 4.94 4.54 34.71
C ASN A 361 4.81 4.36 33.19
N ASP A 362 5.84 3.83 32.52
CA ASP A 362 5.78 3.47 31.12
C ASP A 362 4.93 2.21 30.94
N LEU A 363 3.70 2.40 30.55
CA LEU A 363 2.75 1.33 30.29
C LEU A 363 2.35 1.35 28.81
N PHE A 364 2.28 0.19 28.20
CA PHE A 364 1.63 0.10 26.90
C PHE A 364 0.17 0.56 27.05
N THR A 365 -0.20 1.62 26.37
CA THR A 365 -1.51 2.27 26.51
C THR A 365 -2.23 2.33 25.19
N LEU A 366 -3.46 1.82 25.16
CA LEU A 366 -4.35 1.91 24.00
C LEU A 366 -5.65 2.61 24.41
N LEU A 367 -6.17 3.49 23.54
CA LEU A 367 -7.49 4.09 23.69
C LEU A 367 -8.54 3.14 23.09
N VAL A 368 -9.44 2.63 23.92
CA VAL A 368 -10.42 1.61 23.56
C VAL A 368 -11.85 2.05 23.88
N PRO A 369 -12.88 1.58 23.15
CA PRO A 369 -14.29 1.77 23.50
C PRO A 369 -14.59 1.38 24.94
N LYS A 370 -15.41 2.17 25.60
CA LYS A 370 -15.92 1.91 26.96
C LYS A 370 -16.93 0.76 26.97
N ASN A 371 -17.13 0.16 28.16
CA ASN A 371 -18.16 -0.84 28.43
C ASN A 371 -18.07 -2.07 27.49
N ALA A 372 -16.85 -2.50 27.19
CA ALA A 372 -16.57 -3.64 26.34
C ALA A 372 -15.57 -4.61 26.97
N THR A 373 -15.56 -5.85 26.49
CA THR A 373 -14.61 -6.89 26.91
C THR A 373 -13.60 -7.12 25.80
N TYR A 374 -12.32 -7.16 26.19
CA TYR A 374 -11.17 -7.33 25.30
C TYR A 374 -10.43 -8.62 25.61
N GLU A 375 -9.89 -9.26 24.58
CA GLU A 375 -8.94 -10.36 24.68
C GLU A 375 -7.54 -9.80 24.43
N LEU A 376 -6.64 -10.00 25.42
CA LEU A 376 -5.22 -9.75 25.29
C LEU A 376 -4.56 -11.06 24.89
N ARG A 377 -4.03 -11.11 23.67
CA ARG A 377 -3.36 -12.30 23.11
C ARG A 377 -1.86 -12.06 23.09
N TYR A 378 -1.10 -12.93 23.73
CA TYR A 378 0.36 -12.84 23.84
C TYR A 378 0.98 -14.23 23.99
N ASN A 379 2.29 -14.35 23.81
CA ASN A 379 2.99 -15.60 24.03
C ASN A 379 3.73 -15.57 25.39
N ASN A 380 3.75 -16.70 26.09
CA ASN A 380 4.57 -16.88 27.27
C ASN A 380 6.06 -17.14 26.91
N ALA A 381 6.93 -17.33 27.90
CA ALA A 381 8.36 -17.58 27.68
C ALA A 381 8.67 -18.87 26.90
N LEU A 382 7.73 -19.82 26.85
CA LEU A 382 7.83 -21.05 26.07
C LEU A 382 7.30 -20.90 24.63
N GLY A 383 6.83 -19.71 24.27
CA GLY A 383 6.19 -19.46 22.97
C GLY A 383 4.75 -19.96 22.87
N GLU A 384 4.14 -20.35 23.97
CA GLU A 384 2.76 -20.80 24.00
C GLU A 384 1.80 -19.60 24.03
N SER A 385 0.75 -19.66 23.20
CA SER A 385 -0.25 -18.59 23.15
C SER A 385 -1.09 -18.52 24.41
N GLN A 386 -1.20 -17.31 24.96
CA GLN A 386 -2.01 -16.98 26.12
C GLN A 386 -3.13 -16.02 25.72
N ILE A 387 -4.29 -16.17 26.34
CA ILE A 387 -5.43 -15.26 26.18
C ILE A 387 -5.89 -14.81 27.56
N GLN A 388 -5.90 -13.50 27.79
CA GLN A 388 -6.45 -12.91 29.00
C GLN A 388 -7.61 -11.99 28.65
N CYS A 389 -8.80 -12.23 29.17
CA CYS A 389 -9.96 -11.36 29.00
C CYS A 389 -9.96 -10.25 30.05
N ILE A 390 -10.31 -9.01 29.61
CA ILE A 390 -10.47 -7.86 30.49
C ILE A 390 -11.72 -7.07 30.08
N THR A 391 -12.53 -6.69 31.06
CA THR A 391 -13.67 -5.79 30.84
C THR A 391 -13.26 -4.36 31.22
N VAL A 392 -13.44 -3.45 30.27
CA VAL A 392 -13.16 -2.02 30.44
C VAL A 392 -14.50 -1.29 30.60
N GLY A 393 -14.67 -0.59 31.71
CA GLY A 393 -15.84 0.25 31.98
C GLY A 393 -15.64 1.69 31.51
N ASP A 394 -16.15 2.66 32.31
CA ASP A 394 -16.05 4.09 31.98
C ASP A 394 -14.67 4.68 32.30
N GLU A 395 -13.98 4.14 33.31
CA GLU A 395 -12.69 4.63 33.82
C GLU A 395 -11.50 3.89 33.19
N PRO A 396 -10.31 4.52 33.14
CA PRO A 396 -9.09 3.84 32.71
C PRO A 396 -8.80 2.58 33.51
N VAL A 397 -8.43 1.51 32.80
CA VAL A 397 -8.12 0.21 33.41
C VAL A 397 -6.64 -0.11 33.18
N THR A 398 -5.96 -0.57 34.25
CA THR A 398 -4.60 -1.10 34.15
C THR A 398 -4.62 -2.60 34.47
N THR A 399 -3.93 -3.37 33.63
CA THR A 399 -3.81 -4.83 33.81
C THR A 399 -2.38 -5.29 33.60
N ASN A 400 -2.06 -6.48 34.13
CA ASN A 400 -0.74 -7.09 33.99
C ASN A 400 -0.84 -8.38 33.17
N ILE A 401 0.16 -8.62 32.32
CA ILE A 401 0.39 -9.89 31.61
C ILE A 401 1.74 -10.48 32.02
N TYR A 402 1.92 -11.78 31.85
CA TYR A 402 3.05 -12.50 32.44
C TYR A 402 3.68 -13.47 31.45
N LEU A 403 5.01 -13.59 31.48
CA LEU A 403 5.75 -14.56 30.65
C LEU A 403 5.67 -16.00 31.17
N GLU A 404 5.30 -16.23 32.45
CA GLU A 404 5.12 -17.58 33.00
C GLU A 404 3.89 -18.30 32.44
#